data_2b5bf03ef71b37b3b00b2dda9bf82fc4
#
_entry.id   2b5bf03ef71b37b3b00b2dda9bf82fc4
#
_cell.length_a   1.000
_cell.length_b   1.000
_cell.length_c   1.000
_cell.angle_alpha   90.00
_cell.angle_beta   90.00
_cell.angle_gamma   90.00
#
_symmetry.space_group_name_H-M   'P 1'
#
loop_
_entity.id
_entity.type
_entity.pdbx_description
1 polymer ?
#
loop_
_entity_poly.entity_id
_entity_poly.type
_entity_poly.pdbx_seq_one_letter_code
_entity_poly.pdbx_strand_id
1 'polypeptide(L)'
;WLQSFTASWLGSGNYIAYDAAAVRQEIQAVYDAGYDEWILWSASVNYSYDGLLSPQEAQEESERIAESRAALPPEDTAVNEAETFPSELQNALEGDDLSEEDKAVLEEDGPIITYE
;
A
#
# COMPACT_ATOMS: atom_id res chain seq x y z
N TRP A 1 -4.61 -3.80 3.48
CA TRP A 1 -5.08 -3.51 4.85
C TRP A 1 -6.11 -2.41 4.78
N LEU A 2 -7.28 -2.62 5.37
CA LEU A 2 -8.38 -1.68 5.42
C LEU A 2 -8.60 -1.20 6.86
N GLN A 3 -9.00 0.06 7.00
CA GLN A 3 -9.28 0.65 8.31
C GLN A 3 -10.62 0.13 8.83
N SER A 4 -10.68 -0.25 10.10
CA SER A 4 -11.92 -0.67 10.78
C SER A 4 -12.08 0.01 12.13
N PHE A 5 -11.82 1.31 12.19
CA PHE A 5 -11.95 2.11 13.41
C PHE A 5 -12.21 3.58 13.09
N THR A 6 -12.87 4.28 13.97
CA THR A 6 -13.06 5.73 13.90
C THR A 6 -11.86 6.44 14.55
N ALA A 7 -11.16 7.28 13.79
CA ALA A 7 -9.97 8.00 14.27
C ALA A 7 -10.33 9.25 15.09
N SER A 8 -11.12 9.09 16.14
CA SER A 8 -11.69 10.18 16.94
C SER A 8 -10.62 11.06 17.63
N TRP A 9 -9.41 10.57 17.79
CA TRP A 9 -8.28 11.33 18.34
C TRP A 9 -7.80 12.49 17.45
N LEU A 10 -8.21 12.52 16.17
CA LEU A 10 -7.89 13.61 15.26
C LEU A 10 -8.67 14.90 15.54
N GLY A 11 -9.63 14.85 16.45
CA GLY A 11 -10.50 15.96 16.80
C GLY A 11 -11.68 16.15 15.85
N SER A 12 -12.72 16.79 16.36
CA SER A 12 -13.97 17.00 15.65
C SER A 12 -13.75 17.70 14.30
N GLY A 13 -14.35 17.17 13.24
CA GLY A 13 -14.23 17.69 11.87
C GLY A 13 -13.05 17.18 11.07
N ASN A 14 -12.10 16.43 11.69
CA ASN A 14 -10.93 15.89 11.02
C ASN A 14 -10.99 14.36 10.80
N TYR A 15 -12.09 13.73 11.13
CA TYR A 15 -12.34 12.31 10.89
C TYR A 15 -13.79 12.07 10.51
N ILE A 16 -14.03 10.94 9.87
CA ILE A 16 -15.37 10.41 9.61
C ILE A 16 -15.67 9.26 10.58
N ALA A 17 -16.95 9.07 10.90
CA ALA A 17 -17.38 7.90 11.64
C ALA A 17 -17.18 6.66 10.74
N TYR A 18 -16.45 5.69 11.24
CA TYR A 18 -16.16 4.44 10.53
C TYR A 18 -17.14 3.36 11.00
N ASP A 19 -18.33 3.41 10.45
CA ASP A 19 -19.41 2.47 10.69
C ASP A 19 -19.41 1.30 9.69
N ALA A 20 -20.40 0.43 9.78
CA ALA A 20 -20.55 -0.70 8.87
C ALA A 20 -20.64 -0.28 7.40
N ALA A 21 -21.24 0.86 7.10
CA ALA A 21 -21.36 1.37 5.74
C ALA A 21 -19.99 1.81 5.18
N ALA A 22 -19.16 2.47 5.99
CA ALA A 22 -17.81 2.87 5.60
C ALA A 22 -16.91 1.65 5.36
N VAL A 23 -16.97 0.64 6.23
CA VAL A 23 -16.24 -0.63 6.06
C VAL A 23 -16.67 -1.32 4.77
N ARG A 24 -17.99 -1.36 4.47
CA ARG A 24 -18.51 -1.95 3.24
C ARG A 24 -18.00 -1.24 2.00
N GLN A 25 -17.94 0.08 2.02
CA GLN A 25 -17.42 0.88 0.90
C GLN A 25 -15.94 0.62 0.63
N GLU A 26 -15.13 0.47 1.67
CA GLU A 26 -13.71 0.10 1.50
C GLU A 26 -13.54 -1.28 0.88
N ILE A 27 -14.29 -2.26 1.38
CA ILE A 27 -14.27 -3.62 0.84
C ILE A 27 -14.69 -3.60 -0.63
N GLN A 28 -15.76 -2.89 -0.96
CA GLN A 28 -16.21 -2.76 -2.33
C GLN A 28 -15.16 -2.11 -3.23
N ALA A 29 -14.47 -1.08 -2.75
CA ALA A 29 -13.39 -0.44 -3.49
C ALA A 29 -12.23 -1.39 -3.82
N VAL A 30 -11.93 -2.35 -2.96
CA VAL A 30 -10.94 -3.40 -3.24
C VAL A 30 -11.39 -4.29 -4.40
N TYR A 31 -12.64 -4.75 -4.38
CA TYR A 31 -13.19 -5.55 -5.46
C TYR A 31 -13.29 -4.76 -6.78
N ASP A 32 -13.68 -3.49 -6.73
CA ASP A 32 -13.74 -2.60 -7.90
C ASP A 32 -12.36 -2.34 -8.50
N ALA A 33 -11.31 -2.38 -7.69
CA ALA A 33 -9.92 -2.32 -8.15
C ALA A 33 -9.39 -3.65 -8.71
N GLY A 34 -10.18 -4.72 -8.70
CA GLY A 34 -9.82 -6.04 -9.24
C GLY A 34 -9.09 -6.95 -8.25
N TYR A 35 -9.16 -6.65 -6.96
CA TYR A 35 -8.60 -7.49 -5.90
C TYR A 35 -9.71 -8.17 -5.11
N ASP A 36 -9.46 -9.35 -4.61
CA ASP A 36 -10.39 -10.18 -3.83
C ASP A 36 -9.88 -10.56 -2.44
N GLU A 37 -8.72 -10.02 -2.07
CA GLU A 37 -8.12 -10.25 -0.77
C GLU A 37 -7.94 -8.93 -0.01
N TRP A 38 -8.34 -8.92 1.24
CA TRP A 38 -8.20 -7.77 2.14
C TRP A 38 -8.15 -8.20 3.60
N ILE A 39 -7.62 -7.35 4.44
CA ILE A 39 -7.53 -7.54 5.88
C ILE A 39 -8.03 -6.28 6.57
N LEU A 40 -9.02 -6.41 7.45
CA LEU A 40 -9.46 -5.33 8.32
C LEU A 40 -8.51 -5.19 9.52
N TRP A 41 -8.20 -3.95 9.84
CA TRP A 41 -7.37 -3.64 11.00
C TRP A 41 -8.09 -2.69 11.96
N SER A 42 -8.09 -3.04 13.25
CA SER A 42 -8.58 -2.23 14.35
C SER A 42 -7.73 -2.42 15.59
N ALA A 43 -7.19 -1.33 16.12
CA ALA A 43 -6.38 -1.36 17.34
C ALA A 43 -7.17 -1.81 18.57
N SER A 44 -8.48 -1.54 18.60
CA SER A 44 -9.38 -1.92 19.68
C SER A 44 -9.97 -3.33 19.55
N VAL A 45 -9.65 -4.02 18.43
CA VAL A 45 -10.20 -5.34 18.08
C VAL A 45 -11.73 -5.36 17.96
N ASN A 46 -12.34 -4.18 17.82
CA ASN A 46 -13.77 -4.05 17.55
C ASN A 46 -13.99 -3.90 16.05
N TYR A 47 -14.80 -4.76 15.48
CA TYR A 47 -15.09 -4.80 14.05
C TYR A 47 -16.59 -4.65 13.77
N SER A 48 -16.92 -3.88 12.74
CA SER A 48 -18.30 -3.71 12.27
C SER A 48 -18.68 -4.85 11.31
N TYR A 49 -19.02 -5.99 11.86
CA TYR A 49 -19.33 -7.21 11.08
C TYR A 49 -20.48 -7.02 10.08
N ASP A 50 -21.42 -6.12 10.35
CA ASP A 50 -22.52 -5.80 9.44
C ASP A 50 -22.04 -5.15 8.12
N GLY A 51 -20.81 -4.67 8.09
CA GLY A 51 -20.16 -4.14 6.87
C GLY A 51 -19.56 -5.22 5.98
N LEU A 52 -19.43 -6.46 6.46
CA LEU A 52 -18.86 -7.55 5.68
C LEU A 52 -19.82 -8.02 4.59
N LEU A 53 -19.25 -8.56 3.53
CA LEU A 53 -20.00 -9.30 2.52
C LEU A 53 -20.47 -10.64 3.09
N SER A 54 -21.66 -11.07 2.73
CA SER A 54 -22.05 -12.45 2.93
C SER A 54 -21.15 -13.39 2.10
N PRO A 55 -21.02 -14.66 2.44
CA PRO A 55 -20.24 -15.60 1.65
C PRO A 55 -20.67 -15.66 0.17
N GLN A 56 -21.96 -15.51 -0.08
CA GLN A 56 -22.50 -15.50 -1.44
C GLN A 56 -22.09 -14.25 -2.21
N GLU A 57 -22.22 -13.06 -1.62
CA GLU A 57 -21.79 -11.80 -2.25
C GLU A 57 -20.28 -11.80 -2.52
N ALA A 58 -19.48 -12.31 -1.58
CA ALA A 58 -18.03 -12.43 -1.76
C ALA A 58 -17.67 -13.36 -2.92
N GLN A 59 -18.40 -14.45 -3.08
CA GLN A 59 -18.20 -15.37 -4.20
C GLN A 59 -18.57 -14.72 -5.54
N GLU A 60 -19.71 -14.03 -5.63
CA GLU A 60 -20.15 -13.32 -6.83
C GLU A 60 -19.12 -12.26 -7.26
N GLU A 61 -18.56 -11.51 -6.31
CA GLU A 61 -17.51 -10.53 -6.60
C GLU A 61 -16.21 -11.19 -7.07
N SER A 62 -15.80 -12.29 -6.46
CA SER A 62 -14.61 -13.03 -6.87
C SER A 62 -14.75 -13.63 -8.27
N GLU A 63 -15.92 -14.13 -8.62
CA GLU A 63 -16.22 -14.64 -9.97
C GLU A 63 -16.18 -13.49 -11.00
N ARG A 64 -16.75 -12.33 -10.67
CA ARG A 64 -16.70 -11.13 -11.52
C ARG A 64 -15.26 -10.68 -11.80
N ILE A 65 -14.40 -10.72 -10.78
CA ILE A 65 -12.99 -10.38 -10.93
C ILE A 65 -12.26 -11.40 -11.78
N ALA A 66 -12.52 -12.69 -11.57
CA ALA A 66 -11.90 -13.76 -12.36
C ALA A 66 -12.26 -13.64 -13.84
N GLU A 67 -13.52 -13.35 -14.15
CA GLU A 67 -13.99 -13.09 -15.52
C GLU A 67 -13.29 -11.86 -16.12
N SER A 68 -13.18 -10.77 -15.36
CA SER A 68 -12.50 -9.55 -15.81
C SER A 68 -11.02 -9.80 -16.10
N ARG A 69 -10.35 -10.56 -15.26
CA ARG A 69 -8.93 -10.95 -15.47
C ARG A 69 -8.76 -11.85 -16.69
N ALA A 70 -9.68 -12.78 -16.90
CA ALA A 70 -9.64 -13.66 -18.06
C ALA A 70 -9.91 -12.92 -19.39
N ALA A 71 -10.64 -11.81 -19.35
CA ALA A 71 -10.93 -10.98 -20.51
C ALA A 71 -9.78 -9.99 -20.85
N LEU A 72 -8.85 -9.78 -19.94
CA LEU A 72 -7.64 -9.00 -20.24
C LEU A 72 -6.75 -9.82 -21.18
N PRO A 73 -6.17 -9.21 -22.23
CA PRO A 73 -5.15 -9.88 -23.00
C PRO A 73 -4.04 -10.30 -22.03
N PRO A 74 -3.35 -11.43 -22.29
CA PRO A 74 -2.22 -11.79 -21.48
C PRO A 74 -1.28 -10.59 -21.47
N GLU A 75 -1.06 -10.05 -20.29
CA GLU A 75 -0.01 -9.05 -20.16
C GLU A 75 1.24 -9.73 -20.73
N ASP A 76 1.70 -9.21 -21.87
CA ASP A 76 3.03 -9.54 -22.32
C ASP A 76 3.91 -9.37 -21.10
N THR A 77 4.51 -10.42 -20.67
CA THR A 77 5.53 -10.43 -19.62
C THR A 77 6.76 -9.61 -20.02
N ALA A 78 6.61 -8.75 -20.98
CA ALA A 78 7.49 -7.66 -21.37
C ALA A 78 7.61 -6.55 -20.32
N VAL A 79 7.04 -6.73 -19.14
CA VAL A 79 7.40 -5.90 -17.96
C VAL A 79 8.82 -6.19 -17.52
N ASN A 80 9.54 -6.99 -18.27
CA ASN A 80 10.97 -7.15 -18.08
C ASN A 80 11.81 -6.33 -19.06
N GLU A 81 11.20 -5.42 -19.77
CA GLU A 81 11.91 -4.21 -20.00
C GLU A 81 11.93 -3.53 -18.63
N ALA A 82 12.96 -3.85 -17.87
CA ALA A 82 13.45 -2.95 -16.88
C ALA A 82 13.19 -1.59 -17.46
N GLU A 83 12.19 -0.91 -16.95
CA GLU A 83 12.02 0.48 -17.30
C GLU A 83 13.39 1.03 -17.11
N THR A 84 14.02 1.28 -18.22
CA THR A 84 15.30 1.94 -18.23
C THR A 84 14.99 3.23 -17.52
N PHE A 85 15.30 3.27 -16.25
CA PHE A 85 15.37 4.53 -15.53
C PHE A 85 16.07 5.49 -16.49
N PRO A 86 15.50 6.65 -16.71
CA PRO A 86 16.14 7.62 -17.59
C PRO A 86 17.63 7.59 -17.26
N SER A 87 18.46 7.48 -18.24
CA SER A 87 19.91 7.33 -18.06
C SER A 87 20.53 8.41 -17.16
N GLU A 88 19.82 9.51 -16.99
CA GLU A 88 20.12 10.57 -16.04
C GLU A 88 19.98 10.11 -14.56
N LEU A 89 19.00 9.25 -14.27
CA LEU A 89 18.83 8.69 -12.93
C LEU A 89 19.79 7.51 -12.65
N GLN A 90 20.16 6.76 -13.69
CA GLN A 90 21.20 5.73 -13.57
C GLN A 90 22.55 6.37 -13.27
N ASN A 91 22.88 7.45 -13.92
CA ASN A 91 24.10 8.20 -13.64
C ASN A 91 24.11 8.82 -12.23
N ALA A 92 22.95 9.17 -11.71
CA ALA A 92 22.84 9.67 -10.33
C ALA A 92 22.99 8.55 -9.27
N LEU A 93 22.57 7.31 -9.60
CA LEU A 93 22.71 6.14 -8.74
C LEU A 93 24.11 5.50 -8.85
N GLU A 94 24.74 5.57 -10.02
CA GLU A 94 26.12 5.13 -10.26
C GLU A 94 27.13 6.27 -10.08
N GLY A 95 26.62 7.45 -9.71
CA GLY A 95 27.41 8.63 -9.48
C GLY A 95 28.37 8.46 -8.33
N ASP A 96 29.50 7.94 -8.67
CA ASP A 96 30.73 7.90 -7.88
C ASP A 96 31.36 9.31 -7.80
N ASP A 97 30.50 10.31 -7.85
CA ASP A 97 30.90 11.73 -7.83
C ASP A 97 30.60 12.36 -6.47
N LEU A 98 30.90 11.60 -5.42
CA LEU A 98 31.17 12.23 -4.15
C LEU A 98 32.49 12.98 -4.33
N SER A 99 32.48 14.31 -4.16
CA SER A 99 33.70 15.10 -4.14
C SER A 99 34.65 14.53 -3.09
N GLU A 100 35.94 14.73 -3.27
CA GLU A 100 36.94 14.32 -2.29
C GLU A 100 36.62 14.85 -0.87
N GLU A 101 35.96 16.00 -0.80
CA GLU A 101 35.48 16.58 0.46
C GLU A 101 34.33 15.76 1.07
N ASP A 102 33.41 15.25 0.27
CA ASP A 102 32.32 14.40 0.76
C ASP A 102 32.82 13.01 1.21
N LYS A 103 33.84 12.49 0.56
CA LYS A 103 34.51 11.26 0.96
C LYS A 103 35.22 11.45 2.33
N ALA A 104 35.84 12.59 2.53
CA ALA A 104 36.51 12.89 3.80
C ALA A 104 35.51 13.01 4.97
N VAL A 105 34.31 13.53 4.72
CA VAL A 105 33.23 13.60 5.74
C VAL A 105 32.70 12.22 6.10
N LEU A 106 32.62 11.28 5.15
CA LEU A 106 32.21 9.90 5.40
C LEU A 106 33.26 9.07 6.12
N GLU A 107 34.56 9.40 5.98
CA GLU A 107 35.67 8.74 6.65
C GLU A 107 35.97 9.34 8.04
N GLU A 108 35.51 10.55 8.32
CA GLU A 108 35.46 11.04 9.69
C GLU A 108 34.41 10.25 10.46
N ASP A 109 34.87 9.25 11.18
CA ASP A 109 34.09 8.60 12.22
C ASP A 109 33.60 9.69 13.17
N GLY A 110 32.32 10.06 13.02
CA GLY A 110 31.67 10.85 14.04
C GLY A 110 31.86 10.17 15.39
N PRO A 111 31.83 10.91 16.50
CA PRO A 111 32.09 10.33 17.81
C PRO A 111 31.17 9.13 17.99
N ILE A 112 31.77 7.96 18.17
CA ILE A 112 31.06 6.76 18.57
C ILE A 112 30.45 7.07 19.92
N ILE A 113 29.16 7.33 19.95
CA ILE A 113 28.41 7.48 21.20
C ILE A 113 28.36 6.08 21.81
N THR A 114 29.26 5.74 22.63
CA THR A 114 29.19 4.57 23.51
C THR A 114 28.25 4.92 24.64
N TYR A 115 27.08 4.32 24.64
CA TYR A 115 26.22 4.30 25.82
C TYR A 115 26.82 3.31 26.84
N GLU A 116 27.35 3.81 27.91
CA GLU A 116 27.57 3.04 29.10
C GLU A 116 26.32 2.92 29.95
#